data_bacbd46d616cc805c24cd59fc34f3cf6
#
_entry.id   bacbd46d616cc805c24cd59fc34f3cf6
#
_cell.length_a   1.000
_cell.length_b   1.000
_cell.length_c   1.000
_cell.angle_alpha   90.00
_cell.angle_beta   90.00
_cell.angle_gamma   90.00
#
_symmetry.space_group_name_H-M   'P 1'
#
loop_
_entity.id
_entity.type
_entity.pdbx_description
1 polymer ?
#
loop_
_entity_poly.entity_id
_entity_poly.type
_entity_poly.pdbx_seq_one_letter_code
_entity_poly.pdbx_strand_id
1 'polypeptide(L)'
;ASSAASDVYKRQAVFVFVSFFYEDTKNKLDKMNYPCTYSTYVEKAAKDYDLDPALIYAVIHTESGFDPKAESGVGAKGVMQMMPSSFEWLQEQRGCAGQYTEDDLFDPEICIDYGSYLLKYFYDYYGTERSAIAAYNAGFVVSDWLNDTNYSSDGKNLDSIPYPETENYVDKVESAKEMYIKLYYSQSN
;
A
#
# COMPACT_ATOMS: atom_id res chain seq x y z
N ALA A 1 -35.26 31.12 33.86
CA ALA A 1 -35.32 30.31 32.60
C ALA A 1 -34.20 30.69 31.62
N SER A 2 -33.71 31.95 31.61
CA SER A 2 -32.66 32.45 30.69
C SER A 2 -31.26 31.91 31.00
N SER A 3 -30.90 31.66 32.26
CA SER A 3 -29.56 31.21 32.68
C SER A 3 -29.26 29.75 32.26
N ALA A 4 -30.21 28.85 32.48
CA ALA A 4 -30.01 27.44 32.16
C ALA A 4 -29.87 27.19 30.66
N ALA A 5 -30.60 27.90 29.81
CA ALA A 5 -30.45 27.81 28.35
C ALA A 5 -29.07 28.34 27.89
N SER A 6 -28.60 29.45 28.47
CA SER A 6 -27.26 29.97 28.18
C SER A 6 -26.14 28.98 28.55
N ASP A 7 -26.29 28.28 29.65
CA ASP A 7 -25.28 27.29 30.09
C ASP A 7 -25.26 26.03 29.20
N VAL A 8 -26.42 25.62 28.68
CA VAL A 8 -26.54 24.53 27.70
C VAL A 8 -25.82 24.88 26.40
N TYR A 9 -26.03 26.07 25.84
CA TYR A 9 -25.37 26.53 24.62
C TYR A 9 -23.86 26.67 24.81
N LYS A 10 -23.39 27.15 25.96
CA LYS A 10 -21.93 27.20 26.26
C LYS A 10 -21.32 25.82 26.29
N ARG A 11 -21.95 24.83 26.92
CA ARG A 11 -21.46 23.44 26.96
C ARG A 11 -21.43 22.82 25.56
N GLN A 12 -22.46 23.06 24.74
CA GLN A 12 -22.52 22.57 23.35
C GLN A 12 -21.40 23.23 22.52
N ALA A 13 -21.17 24.54 22.65
CA ALA A 13 -20.09 25.24 21.94
C ALA A 13 -18.70 24.68 22.32
N VAL A 14 -18.47 24.46 23.63
CA VAL A 14 -17.21 23.84 24.10
C VAL A 14 -17.04 22.42 23.55
N PHE A 15 -18.11 21.62 23.54
CA PHE A 15 -18.05 20.26 23.00
C PHE A 15 -17.71 20.25 21.50
N VAL A 16 -18.37 21.10 20.71
CA VAL A 16 -18.08 21.24 19.27
C VAL A 16 -16.64 21.71 19.04
N PHE A 17 -16.16 22.68 19.82
CA PHE A 17 -14.79 23.19 19.72
C PHE A 17 -13.76 22.09 20.05
N VAL A 18 -13.96 21.37 21.15
CA VAL A 18 -13.07 20.27 21.55
C VAL A 18 -13.08 19.14 20.51
N SER A 19 -14.24 18.77 19.98
CA SER A 19 -14.35 17.77 18.92
C SER A 19 -13.63 18.18 17.65
N PHE A 20 -13.77 19.44 17.23
CA PHE A 20 -13.07 19.98 16.07
C PHE A 20 -11.53 19.96 16.23
N PHE A 21 -11.03 20.40 17.39
CA PHE A 21 -9.60 20.34 17.70
C PHE A 21 -9.07 18.91 17.77
N TYR A 22 -9.86 17.99 18.31
CA TYR A 22 -9.49 16.59 18.37
C TYR A 22 -9.36 15.98 16.96
N GLU A 23 -10.36 16.22 16.09
CA GLU A 23 -10.34 15.70 14.71
C GLU A 23 -9.18 16.33 13.88
N ASP A 24 -8.93 17.63 13.99
CA ASP A 24 -7.83 18.30 13.31
C ASP A 24 -6.47 17.75 13.77
N THR A 25 -6.29 17.58 15.09
CA THR A 25 -5.05 17.02 15.65
C THR A 25 -4.86 15.56 15.22
N LYS A 26 -5.92 14.76 15.26
CA LYS A 26 -5.90 13.37 14.80
C LYS A 26 -5.55 13.28 13.32
N ASN A 27 -6.17 14.10 12.47
CA ASN A 27 -5.90 14.13 11.04
C ASN A 27 -4.44 14.51 10.73
N LYS A 28 -3.87 15.47 11.48
CA LYS A 28 -2.45 15.82 11.35
C LYS A 28 -1.53 14.65 11.75
N LEU A 29 -1.85 13.96 12.84
CA LEU A 29 -1.10 12.81 13.31
C LEU A 29 -1.19 11.64 12.30
N ASP A 30 -2.39 11.38 11.79
CA ASP A 30 -2.61 10.34 10.79
C ASP A 30 -1.80 10.64 9.52
N LYS A 31 -1.76 11.90 9.03
CA LYS A 31 -0.93 12.30 7.89
C LYS A 31 0.57 12.21 8.14
N MET A 32 1.03 12.36 9.37
CA MET A 32 2.43 12.11 9.73
C MET A 32 2.77 10.62 9.68
N ASN A 33 1.85 9.75 10.10
CA ASN A 33 2.02 8.30 10.06
C ASN A 33 1.87 7.73 8.65
N TYR A 34 1.06 8.37 7.79
CA TYR A 34 0.80 7.95 6.41
C TYR A 34 1.22 9.06 5.42
N PRO A 35 2.53 9.33 5.26
CA PRO A 35 3.00 10.39 4.38
C PRO A 35 2.84 10.02 2.91
N CYS A 36 2.63 11.02 2.03
CA CYS A 36 2.69 10.89 0.58
C CYS A 36 4.08 11.26 0.05
N THR A 37 5.13 10.64 0.58
CA THR A 37 6.49 10.81 0.09
C THR A 37 6.60 10.22 -1.32
N TYR A 38 7.45 10.80 -2.18
CA TYR A 38 7.65 10.37 -3.58
C TYR A 38 6.39 10.48 -4.46
N SER A 39 5.50 11.44 -4.19
CA SER A 39 4.20 11.58 -4.87
C SER A 39 4.33 11.64 -6.39
N THR A 40 5.33 12.33 -6.93
CA THR A 40 5.55 12.41 -8.37
C THR A 40 5.77 11.03 -9.00
N TYR A 41 6.52 10.15 -8.36
CA TYR A 41 6.79 8.80 -8.86
C TYR A 41 5.60 7.88 -8.68
N VAL A 42 4.91 7.99 -7.53
CA VAL A 42 3.70 7.19 -7.25
C VAL A 42 2.57 7.53 -8.22
N GLU A 43 2.27 8.82 -8.42
CA GLU A 43 1.21 9.25 -9.33
C GLU A 43 1.53 8.90 -10.78
N LYS A 44 2.82 8.99 -11.17
CA LYS A 44 3.26 8.53 -12.49
C LYS A 44 3.04 7.04 -12.66
N ALA A 45 3.51 6.21 -11.71
CA ALA A 45 3.37 4.76 -11.76
C ALA A 45 1.90 4.33 -11.73
N ALA A 46 1.06 4.97 -10.90
CA ALA A 46 -0.38 4.72 -10.84
C ALA A 46 -1.05 4.93 -12.20
N LYS A 47 -0.69 6.02 -12.90
CA LYS A 47 -1.21 6.31 -14.24
C LYS A 47 -0.67 5.34 -15.30
N ASP A 48 0.64 5.05 -15.27
CA ASP A 48 1.30 4.23 -16.29
C ASP A 48 0.83 2.76 -16.24
N TYR A 49 0.50 2.27 -15.03
CA TYR A 49 0.08 0.88 -14.81
C TYR A 49 -1.41 0.70 -14.49
N ASP A 50 -2.20 1.77 -14.53
CA ASP A 50 -3.63 1.74 -14.17
C ASP A 50 -3.86 1.08 -12.79
N LEU A 51 -3.12 1.58 -11.79
CA LEU A 51 -3.23 1.18 -10.39
C LEU A 51 -3.79 2.32 -9.54
N ASP A 52 -4.47 1.95 -8.44
CA ASP A 52 -4.86 2.91 -7.42
C ASP A 52 -3.59 3.46 -6.72
N PRO A 53 -3.31 4.78 -6.74
CA PRO A 53 -2.15 5.34 -6.06
C PRO A 53 -2.16 5.05 -4.55
N ALA A 54 -3.34 4.94 -3.93
CA ALA A 54 -3.44 4.55 -2.52
C ALA A 54 -2.88 3.14 -2.26
N LEU A 55 -3.01 2.22 -3.21
CA LEU A 55 -2.43 0.88 -3.12
C LEU A 55 -0.89 0.94 -3.19
N ILE A 56 -0.33 1.73 -4.11
CA ILE A 56 1.13 1.89 -4.22
C ILE A 56 1.71 2.48 -2.93
N TYR A 57 1.08 3.54 -2.40
CA TYR A 57 1.48 4.11 -1.11
C TYR A 57 1.40 3.09 0.03
N ALA A 58 0.34 2.29 0.07
CA ALA A 58 0.16 1.26 1.10
C ALA A 58 1.25 0.19 1.06
N VAL A 59 1.65 -0.25 -0.13
CA VAL A 59 2.78 -1.19 -0.30
C VAL A 59 4.08 -0.54 0.18
N ILE A 60 4.43 0.68 -0.28
CA ILE A 60 5.65 1.38 0.16
C ILE A 60 5.67 1.56 1.68
N HIS A 61 4.53 1.95 2.26
CA HIS A 61 4.40 2.13 3.71
C HIS A 61 4.65 0.83 4.47
N THR A 62 4.10 -0.29 3.98
CA THR A 62 4.21 -1.60 4.63
C THR A 62 5.61 -2.19 4.47
N GLU A 63 6.25 -2.00 3.31
CA GLU A 63 7.55 -2.58 2.98
C GLU A 63 8.72 -1.89 3.69
N SER A 64 8.75 -0.57 3.67
CA SER A 64 9.92 0.17 4.16
C SER A 64 9.59 1.38 5.03
N GLY A 65 8.31 1.78 5.14
CA GLY A 65 7.97 3.07 5.72
C GLY A 65 8.60 4.25 4.97
N PHE A 66 8.78 4.13 3.65
CA PHE A 66 9.42 5.11 2.77
C PHE A 66 10.94 5.26 2.93
N ASP A 67 11.63 4.30 3.55
CA ASP A 67 13.10 4.34 3.63
C ASP A 67 13.71 3.85 2.31
N PRO A 68 14.38 4.74 1.53
CA PRO A 68 14.99 4.35 0.25
C PRO A 68 16.24 3.49 0.41
N LYS A 69 16.78 3.39 1.63
CA LYS A 69 17.96 2.58 1.94
C LYS A 69 17.60 1.27 2.64
N ALA A 70 16.30 0.96 2.76
CA ALA A 70 15.88 -0.27 3.38
C ALA A 70 16.44 -1.48 2.63
N GLU A 71 17.02 -2.42 3.38
CA GLU A 71 17.49 -3.71 2.90
C GLU A 71 17.12 -4.79 3.91
N SER A 72 16.43 -5.83 3.45
CA SER A 72 16.01 -6.93 4.31
C SER A 72 17.13 -7.96 4.52
N GLY A 73 16.99 -8.80 5.54
CA GLY A 73 17.93 -9.90 5.80
C GLY A 73 18.02 -10.94 4.67
N VAL A 74 17.07 -10.94 3.74
CA VAL A 74 17.04 -11.81 2.55
C VAL A 74 17.44 -11.05 1.26
N GLY A 75 17.81 -9.77 1.38
CA GLY A 75 18.34 -8.97 0.27
C GLY A 75 17.27 -8.24 -0.56
N ALA A 76 16.04 -8.11 -0.08
CA ALA A 76 15.06 -7.20 -0.70
C ALA A 76 15.48 -5.75 -0.47
N LYS A 77 15.37 -4.88 -1.50
CA LYS A 77 15.97 -3.53 -1.50
C LYS A 77 14.95 -2.43 -1.80
N GLY A 78 15.21 -1.26 -1.23
CA GLY A 78 14.55 0.01 -1.53
C GLY A 78 13.14 0.16 -0.98
N VAL A 79 12.45 1.23 -1.41
CA VAL A 79 11.16 1.64 -0.82
C VAL A 79 10.04 0.61 -0.98
N MET A 80 10.10 -0.25 -1.99
CA MET A 80 9.12 -1.30 -2.24
C MET A 80 9.68 -2.72 -1.99
N GLN A 81 10.86 -2.83 -1.35
CA GLN A 81 11.51 -4.08 -0.96
C GLN A 81 11.52 -5.14 -2.07
N MET A 82 12.00 -4.74 -3.25
CA MET A 82 12.11 -5.66 -4.38
C MET A 82 13.28 -6.62 -4.22
N MET A 83 13.04 -7.89 -4.52
CA MET A 83 14.10 -8.88 -4.64
C MET A 83 14.89 -8.62 -5.93
N PRO A 84 16.25 -8.66 -5.88
CA PRO A 84 17.10 -8.51 -7.07
C PRO A 84 16.73 -9.45 -8.22
N SER A 85 16.39 -10.70 -7.93
CA SER A 85 15.96 -11.67 -8.93
C SER A 85 14.66 -11.30 -9.64
N SER A 86 13.68 -10.74 -8.89
CA SER A 86 12.44 -10.23 -9.47
C SER A 86 12.71 -9.01 -10.34
N PHE A 87 13.59 -8.13 -9.92
CA PHE A 87 13.98 -6.94 -10.67
C PHE A 87 14.69 -7.29 -11.98
N GLU A 88 15.63 -8.25 -11.96
CA GLU A 88 16.29 -8.76 -13.16
C GLU A 88 15.28 -9.36 -14.13
N TRP A 89 14.40 -10.25 -13.65
CA TRP A 89 13.34 -10.86 -14.46
C TRP A 89 12.43 -9.81 -15.08
N LEU A 90 12.03 -8.75 -14.33
CA LEU A 90 11.19 -7.69 -14.87
C LEU A 90 11.91 -6.86 -15.95
N GLN A 91 13.22 -6.64 -15.85
CA GLN A 91 14.00 -6.00 -16.90
C GLN A 91 13.97 -6.84 -18.19
N GLU A 92 14.07 -8.18 -18.07
CA GLU A 92 13.92 -9.08 -19.22
C GLU A 92 12.53 -8.97 -19.85
N GLN A 93 11.46 -8.98 -19.04
CA GLN A 93 10.08 -8.83 -19.52
C GLN A 93 9.85 -7.49 -20.25
N ARG A 94 10.55 -6.44 -19.83
CA ARG A 94 10.49 -5.11 -20.48
C ARG A 94 11.43 -4.98 -21.68
N GLY A 95 12.23 -5.99 -22.00
CA GLY A 95 13.21 -5.95 -23.09
C GLY A 95 14.42 -5.03 -22.84
N CYS A 96 14.73 -4.77 -21.57
CA CYS A 96 15.84 -3.89 -21.14
C CYS A 96 16.78 -4.61 -20.15
N ALA A 97 17.01 -5.90 -20.34
CA ALA A 97 17.88 -6.72 -19.51
C ALA A 97 19.25 -6.07 -19.29
N GLY A 98 19.66 -5.95 -18.03
CA GLY A 98 20.95 -5.37 -17.65
C GLY A 98 21.02 -3.84 -17.77
N GLN A 99 19.91 -3.13 -17.95
CA GLN A 99 19.87 -1.68 -17.95
C GLN A 99 20.20 -1.11 -16.56
N TYR A 100 19.75 -1.78 -15.52
CA TYR A 100 19.94 -1.41 -14.12
C TYR A 100 20.58 -2.56 -13.35
N THR A 101 21.30 -2.20 -12.29
CA THR A 101 21.86 -3.13 -11.29
C THR A 101 20.95 -3.21 -10.07
N GLU A 102 21.15 -4.18 -9.21
CA GLU A 102 20.36 -4.31 -7.96
C GLU A 102 20.48 -3.10 -7.02
N ASP A 103 21.60 -2.34 -7.10
CA ASP A 103 21.80 -1.15 -6.28
C ASP A 103 20.98 0.05 -6.75
N ASP A 104 20.52 0.03 -8.01
CA ASP A 104 19.58 1.04 -8.52
C ASP A 104 18.19 0.94 -7.86
N LEU A 105 17.87 -0.17 -7.16
CA LEU A 105 16.67 -0.30 -6.32
C LEU A 105 16.66 0.65 -5.12
N PHE A 106 17.82 1.23 -4.74
CA PHE A 106 17.87 2.29 -3.74
C PHE A 106 17.48 3.68 -4.29
N ASP A 107 17.28 3.80 -5.61
CA ASP A 107 16.66 4.97 -6.21
C ASP A 107 15.12 4.82 -6.15
N PRO A 108 14.41 5.73 -5.44
CA PRO A 108 12.96 5.64 -5.30
C PRO A 108 12.20 5.66 -6.64
N GLU A 109 12.67 6.39 -7.65
CA GLU A 109 12.02 6.43 -8.95
C GLU A 109 12.03 5.05 -9.61
N ILE A 110 13.18 4.39 -9.64
CA ILE A 110 13.36 3.06 -10.23
C ILE A 110 12.60 2.01 -9.41
N CYS A 111 12.75 2.04 -8.08
CA CYS A 111 12.11 1.07 -7.20
C CYS A 111 10.58 1.14 -7.28
N ILE A 112 9.99 2.36 -7.31
CA ILE A 112 8.54 2.55 -7.41
C ILE A 112 8.04 2.13 -8.80
N ASP A 113 8.76 2.45 -9.86
CA ASP A 113 8.37 2.05 -11.21
C ASP A 113 8.33 0.53 -11.37
N TYR A 114 9.39 -0.17 -10.99
CA TYR A 114 9.45 -1.63 -11.11
C TYR A 114 8.57 -2.36 -10.09
N GLY A 115 8.46 -1.86 -8.87
CA GLY A 115 7.57 -2.44 -7.85
C GLY A 115 6.10 -2.32 -8.24
N SER A 116 5.71 -1.18 -8.79
CA SER A 116 4.35 -0.98 -9.31
C SER A 116 4.07 -1.85 -10.54
N TYR A 117 5.07 -2.03 -11.42
CA TYR A 117 4.96 -2.95 -12.54
C TYR A 117 4.79 -4.41 -12.09
N LEU A 118 5.51 -4.85 -11.07
CA LEU A 118 5.35 -6.19 -10.48
C LEU A 118 3.94 -6.36 -9.88
N LEU A 119 3.47 -5.36 -9.14
CA LEU A 119 2.13 -5.38 -8.55
C LEU A 119 1.04 -5.46 -9.63
N LYS A 120 1.19 -4.69 -10.72
CA LYS A 120 0.29 -4.75 -11.88
C LYS A 120 0.35 -6.11 -12.55
N TYR A 121 1.53 -6.68 -12.73
CA TYR A 121 1.71 -8.01 -13.30
C TYR A 121 0.91 -9.07 -12.52
N PHE A 122 0.99 -9.06 -11.19
CA PHE A 122 0.22 -9.97 -10.35
C PHE A 122 -1.28 -9.67 -10.38
N TYR A 123 -1.66 -8.39 -10.45
CA TYR A 123 -3.06 -8.01 -10.59
C TYR A 123 -3.67 -8.56 -11.89
N ASP A 124 -2.96 -8.41 -13.00
CA ASP A 124 -3.41 -8.94 -14.29
C ASP A 124 -3.42 -10.47 -14.34
N TYR A 125 -2.48 -11.11 -13.65
CA TYR A 125 -2.37 -12.56 -13.60
C TYR A 125 -3.46 -13.20 -12.74
N TYR A 126 -3.73 -12.65 -11.55
CA TYR A 126 -4.69 -13.23 -10.60
C TYR A 126 -6.10 -12.62 -10.68
N GLY A 127 -6.25 -11.43 -11.23
CA GLY A 127 -7.53 -10.77 -11.43
C GLY A 127 -8.18 -10.17 -10.18
N THR A 128 -7.56 -10.27 -9.00
CA THR A 128 -8.04 -9.65 -7.76
C THR A 128 -6.91 -8.93 -7.04
N GLU A 129 -7.24 -7.81 -6.39
CA GLU A 129 -6.25 -7.00 -5.67
C GLU A 129 -5.65 -7.78 -4.48
N ARG A 130 -6.48 -8.49 -3.70
CA ARG A 130 -6.02 -9.29 -2.56
C ARG A 130 -5.02 -10.37 -2.99
N SER A 131 -5.29 -11.07 -4.08
CA SER A 131 -4.35 -12.08 -4.61
C SER A 131 -3.07 -11.45 -5.16
N ALA A 132 -3.15 -10.26 -5.77
CA ALA A 132 -1.98 -9.52 -6.22
C ALA A 132 -1.09 -9.07 -5.05
N ILE A 133 -1.68 -8.55 -3.98
CA ILE A 133 -0.97 -8.16 -2.76
C ILE A 133 -0.31 -9.39 -2.12
N ALA A 134 -1.04 -10.52 -2.02
CA ALA A 134 -0.49 -11.76 -1.51
C ALA A 134 0.69 -12.27 -2.35
N ALA A 135 0.59 -12.18 -3.68
CA ALA A 135 1.65 -12.60 -4.60
C ALA A 135 2.85 -11.65 -4.59
N TYR A 136 2.66 -10.38 -4.31
CA TYR A 136 3.77 -9.45 -4.13
C TYR A 136 4.71 -9.90 -2.99
N ASN A 137 4.14 -10.41 -1.90
CA ASN A 137 4.89 -10.94 -0.75
C ASN A 137 5.34 -12.38 -0.94
N ALA A 138 4.46 -13.28 -1.41
CA ALA A 138 4.71 -14.73 -1.43
C ALA A 138 5.06 -15.28 -2.82
N GLY A 139 4.94 -14.48 -3.88
CA GLY A 139 5.20 -14.93 -5.24
C GLY A 139 4.10 -15.83 -5.81
N PHE A 140 4.49 -16.70 -6.76
CA PHE A 140 3.57 -17.54 -7.53
C PHE A 140 2.93 -18.70 -6.75
N VAL A 141 3.33 -18.95 -5.49
CA VAL A 141 2.69 -19.95 -4.62
C VAL A 141 1.20 -19.63 -4.38
N VAL A 142 0.78 -18.40 -4.57
CA VAL A 142 -0.63 -17.98 -4.53
C VAL A 142 -1.49 -18.78 -5.53
N SER A 143 -0.93 -19.23 -6.65
CA SER A 143 -1.62 -20.11 -7.59
C SER A 143 -2.03 -21.45 -6.94
N ASP A 144 -1.16 -22.00 -6.08
CA ASP A 144 -1.47 -23.25 -5.37
C ASP A 144 -2.62 -23.04 -4.36
N TRP A 145 -2.62 -21.87 -3.68
CA TRP A 145 -3.69 -21.53 -2.73
C TRP A 145 -5.03 -21.31 -3.43
N LEU A 146 -5.04 -20.67 -4.59
CA LEU A 146 -6.26 -20.49 -5.39
C LEU A 146 -6.82 -21.81 -5.94
N ASN A 147 -5.98 -22.81 -6.15
CA ASN A 147 -6.39 -24.15 -6.59
C ASN A 147 -6.81 -25.09 -5.43
N ASP A 148 -6.59 -24.68 -4.18
CA ASP A 148 -6.96 -25.46 -2.99
C ASP A 148 -8.26 -24.93 -2.37
N THR A 149 -9.29 -25.79 -2.33
CA THR A 149 -10.62 -25.44 -1.78
C THR A 149 -10.60 -25.09 -0.28
N ASN A 150 -9.53 -25.35 0.44
CA ASN A 150 -9.35 -24.89 1.82
C ASN A 150 -9.04 -23.38 1.90
N TYR A 151 -8.52 -22.79 0.82
CA TYR A 151 -8.07 -21.38 0.79
C TYR A 151 -8.83 -20.53 -0.21
N SER A 152 -9.50 -21.14 -1.20
CA SER A 152 -10.31 -20.46 -2.19
C SER A 152 -11.52 -21.32 -2.59
N SER A 153 -12.71 -20.79 -2.37
CA SER A 153 -13.96 -21.48 -2.70
C SER A 153 -14.33 -21.39 -4.18
N ASP A 154 -13.79 -20.42 -4.91
CA ASP A 154 -14.14 -20.13 -6.31
C ASP A 154 -12.95 -20.19 -7.28
N GLY A 155 -11.75 -20.45 -6.78
CA GLY A 155 -10.52 -20.48 -7.56
C GLY A 155 -10.02 -19.11 -8.04
N LYS A 156 -10.59 -18.02 -7.51
CA LYS A 156 -10.26 -16.62 -7.88
C LYS A 156 -9.98 -15.73 -6.71
N ASN A 157 -10.74 -15.89 -5.64
CA ASN A 157 -10.59 -15.09 -4.43
C ASN A 157 -9.95 -15.92 -3.32
N LEU A 158 -9.01 -15.33 -2.60
CA LEU A 158 -8.44 -15.95 -1.41
C LEU A 158 -9.40 -15.71 -0.22
N ASP A 159 -10.04 -16.79 0.22
CA ASP A 159 -10.89 -16.78 1.44
C ASP A 159 -10.01 -16.79 2.70
N SER A 160 -8.83 -17.42 2.62
CA SER A 160 -7.80 -17.41 3.67
C SER A 160 -6.40 -17.60 3.04
N ILE A 161 -5.37 -17.22 3.79
CA ILE A 161 -3.98 -17.32 3.35
C ILE A 161 -3.24 -18.26 4.33
N PRO A 162 -2.64 -19.36 3.83
CA PRO A 162 -2.04 -20.38 4.72
C PRO A 162 -0.76 -19.93 5.42
N TYR A 163 -0.10 -18.89 4.90
CA TYR A 163 1.12 -18.34 5.49
C TYR A 163 0.78 -17.14 6.39
N PRO A 164 0.91 -17.25 7.72
CA PRO A 164 0.55 -16.16 8.64
C PRO A 164 1.29 -14.85 8.38
N GLU A 165 2.52 -14.94 7.87
CA GLU A 165 3.31 -13.75 7.48
C GLU A 165 2.64 -13.03 6.31
N THR A 166 2.26 -13.76 5.27
CA THR A 166 1.60 -13.19 4.09
C THR A 166 0.19 -12.69 4.41
N GLU A 167 -0.57 -13.41 5.25
CA GLU A 167 -1.88 -12.95 5.70
C GLU A 167 -1.77 -11.62 6.44
N ASN A 168 -0.86 -11.52 7.41
CA ASN A 168 -0.61 -10.27 8.13
C ASN A 168 -0.10 -9.14 7.20
N TYR A 169 0.70 -9.48 6.18
CA TYR A 169 1.14 -8.52 5.17
C TYR A 169 -0.05 -7.96 4.37
N VAL A 170 -0.91 -8.82 3.86
CA VAL A 170 -2.11 -8.42 3.10
C VAL A 170 -3.01 -7.52 3.95
N ASP A 171 -3.29 -7.92 5.19
CA ASP A 171 -4.14 -7.12 6.10
C ASP A 171 -3.53 -5.74 6.39
N LYS A 172 -2.20 -5.64 6.53
CA LYS A 172 -1.51 -4.35 6.70
C LYS A 172 -1.62 -3.47 5.47
N VAL A 173 -1.42 -4.03 4.27
CA VAL A 173 -1.51 -3.27 3.01
C VAL A 173 -2.96 -2.79 2.80
N GLU A 174 -3.95 -3.66 2.98
CA GLU A 174 -5.37 -3.29 2.85
C GLU A 174 -5.75 -2.18 3.85
N SER A 175 -5.37 -2.32 5.12
CA SER A 175 -5.60 -1.30 6.15
C SER A 175 -4.91 0.02 5.84
N ALA A 176 -3.66 -0.02 5.37
CA ALA A 176 -2.93 1.17 4.98
C ALA A 176 -3.58 1.85 3.76
N LYS A 177 -4.01 1.08 2.76
CA LYS A 177 -4.73 1.60 1.58
C LYS A 177 -6.00 2.36 1.99
N GLU A 178 -6.81 1.79 2.89
CA GLU A 178 -8.01 2.45 3.42
C GLU A 178 -7.66 3.80 4.07
N MET A 179 -6.55 3.85 4.82
CA MET A 179 -6.08 5.10 5.43
C MET A 179 -5.64 6.13 4.38
N TYR A 180 -4.91 5.74 3.34
CA TYR A 180 -4.55 6.65 2.24
C TYR A 180 -5.79 7.18 1.51
N ILE A 181 -6.76 6.32 1.19
CA ILE A 181 -8.03 6.74 0.58
C ILE A 181 -8.72 7.77 1.47
N LYS A 182 -8.87 7.48 2.77
CA LYS A 182 -9.51 8.37 3.74
C LYS A 182 -8.82 9.73 3.84
N LEU A 183 -7.49 9.76 3.87
CA LEU A 183 -6.73 10.97 4.15
C LEU A 183 -6.51 11.87 2.92
N TYR A 184 -6.45 11.27 1.72
CA TYR A 184 -6.00 11.98 0.54
C TYR A 184 -6.93 11.88 -0.68
N TYR A 185 -7.76 10.84 -0.78
CA TYR A 185 -8.59 10.58 -1.96
C TYR A 185 -10.10 10.62 -1.69
N SER A 186 -10.55 10.67 -0.43
CA SER A 186 -11.99 10.67 -0.08
C SER A 186 -12.69 12.03 -0.27
N GLN A 187 -12.00 13.10 -0.67
CA GLN A 187 -12.53 14.47 -0.76
C GLN A 187 -12.94 14.89 -2.18
N SER A 188 -13.24 13.97 -3.07
CA SER A 188 -13.70 14.25 -4.43
C SER A 188 -15.19 13.93 -4.59
N ASN A 189 -16.05 14.68 -3.84
CA ASN A 189 -17.48 14.82 -4.15
C ASN A 189 -17.92 16.25 -3.87
#